data_7316b95be25c3e554ca5eabfecad751e
#
_entry.id   7316b95be25c3e554ca5eabfecad751e
#
_cell.length_a   1.000
_cell.length_b   1.000
_cell.length_c   1.000
_cell.angle_alpha   90.00
_cell.angle_beta   90.00
_cell.angle_gamma   90.00
#
_symmetry.space_group_name_H-M   'P 1'
#
loop_
_entity.id
_entity.type
_entity.pdbx_description
1 polymer ?
#
loop_
_entity_poly.entity_id
_entity_poly.type
_entity_poly.pdbx_seq_one_letter_code
_entity_poly.pdbx_strand_id
1 'polypeptide(L)'
;DLQAVNDEIEELSATDAPAPRVKAQPKRQPLPANLPRIEISHEPDSTTCACGCQLKRIGEDVAEKLDYQPGVFSVERHIRGKWACAKCETLIQAPVEAHSIDKGIPTAGLLAQVLVAKFADHLPLYRQEAIFGRAGVAIPRSTLGAWVGSCGVQL
;
A
#
# COMPACT_ATOMS: atom_id res chain seq x y z
N ASP A 1 -30.21 -41.77 -33.34
CA ASP A 1 -31.19 -40.96 -32.60
C ASP A 1 -30.55 -39.65 -32.22
N LEU A 2 -31.05 -38.53 -32.83
CA LEU A 2 -30.49 -37.19 -32.59
C LEU A 2 -30.61 -36.73 -31.13
N GLN A 3 -31.53 -37.32 -30.38
CA GLN A 3 -31.73 -37.01 -28.94
C GLN A 3 -30.60 -37.55 -28.07
N ALA A 4 -30.12 -38.76 -28.34
CA ALA A 4 -29.02 -39.37 -27.60
C ALA A 4 -27.69 -38.62 -27.81
N VAL A 5 -27.47 -38.05 -29.01
CA VAL A 5 -26.28 -37.25 -29.30
C VAL A 5 -26.32 -35.88 -28.61
N ASN A 6 -27.50 -35.29 -28.48
CA ASN A 6 -27.66 -34.03 -27.74
C ASN A 6 -27.44 -34.20 -26.22
N ASP A 7 -27.92 -35.32 -25.64
CA ASP A 7 -27.74 -35.62 -24.23
C ASP A 7 -26.25 -35.87 -23.91
N GLU A 8 -25.49 -36.53 -24.79
CA GLU A 8 -24.02 -36.70 -24.64
C GLU A 8 -23.25 -35.35 -24.77
N ILE A 9 -23.71 -34.44 -25.61
CA ILE A 9 -23.10 -33.11 -25.76
C ILE A 9 -23.38 -32.24 -24.51
N GLU A 10 -24.55 -32.36 -23.90
CA GLU A 10 -24.88 -31.65 -22.66
C GLU A 10 -24.11 -32.20 -21.48
N GLU A 11 -23.90 -33.50 -21.33
CA GLU A 11 -23.08 -34.10 -20.31
C GLU A 11 -21.58 -33.74 -20.44
N LEU A 12 -21.05 -33.70 -21.65
CA LEU A 12 -19.67 -33.31 -21.93
C LEU A 12 -19.41 -31.81 -21.69
N SER A 13 -20.41 -30.95 -21.89
CA SER A 13 -20.30 -29.52 -21.64
C SER A 13 -20.44 -29.15 -20.18
N ALA A 14 -21.07 -29.99 -19.35
CA ALA A 14 -21.23 -29.76 -17.91
C ALA A 14 -19.99 -30.10 -17.08
N THR A 15 -19.02 -30.88 -17.63
CA THR A 15 -17.84 -31.33 -16.90
C THR A 15 -16.62 -30.40 -17.01
N ASP A 16 -16.65 -29.37 -17.84
CA ASP A 16 -15.48 -28.52 -18.11
C ASP A 16 -15.65 -27.04 -17.71
N ALA A 17 -16.52 -26.76 -16.75
CA ALA A 17 -16.56 -25.43 -16.15
C ALA A 17 -15.43 -25.30 -15.12
N PRO A 18 -14.39 -24.48 -15.37
CA PRO A 18 -13.33 -24.29 -14.38
C PRO A 18 -13.93 -23.68 -13.12
N ALA A 19 -13.69 -24.36 -11.98
CA ALA A 19 -14.13 -23.86 -10.67
C ALA A 19 -13.76 -22.36 -10.50
N PRO A 20 -14.64 -21.54 -9.94
CA PRO A 20 -14.40 -20.11 -9.78
C PRO A 20 -13.10 -19.94 -8.97
N ARG A 21 -12.06 -19.41 -9.64
CA ARG A 21 -10.79 -19.09 -8.99
C ARG A 21 -11.08 -17.99 -7.97
N VAL A 22 -11.11 -18.35 -6.70
CA VAL A 22 -11.11 -17.40 -5.60
C VAL A 22 -9.87 -16.53 -5.79
N LYS A 23 -10.07 -15.27 -6.17
CA LYS A 23 -8.98 -14.29 -6.27
C LYS A 23 -8.45 -14.12 -4.85
N ALA A 24 -7.33 -14.77 -4.54
CA ALA A 24 -6.61 -14.54 -3.29
C ALA A 24 -6.26 -13.05 -3.27
N GLN A 25 -6.86 -12.30 -2.34
CA GLN A 25 -6.46 -10.91 -2.12
C GLN A 25 -5.03 -10.95 -1.59
N PRO A 26 -4.07 -10.29 -2.26
CA PRO A 26 -2.69 -10.26 -1.80
C PRO A 26 -2.66 -9.58 -0.43
N LYS A 27 -2.36 -10.36 0.62
CA LYS A 27 -2.14 -9.80 1.95
C LYS A 27 -0.84 -9.00 1.92
N ARG A 28 -0.92 -7.72 2.30
CA ARG A 28 0.25 -6.85 2.43
C ARG A 28 1.21 -7.50 3.43
N GLN A 29 2.45 -7.79 2.98
CA GLN A 29 3.48 -8.30 3.87
C GLN A 29 4.01 -7.16 4.76
N PRO A 30 4.33 -7.44 6.04
CA PRO A 30 4.94 -6.44 6.91
C PRO A 30 6.32 -6.03 6.37
N LEU A 31 6.68 -4.77 6.58
CA LEU A 31 8.00 -4.28 6.20
C LEU A 31 9.08 -4.91 7.09
N PRO A 32 10.30 -5.15 6.56
CA PRO A 32 11.39 -5.79 7.30
C PRO A 32 11.69 -5.04 8.61
N ALA A 33 11.82 -5.80 9.71
CA ALA A 33 12.00 -5.22 11.05
C ALA A 33 13.38 -4.58 11.24
N ASN A 34 14.38 -4.98 10.45
CA ASN A 34 15.76 -4.51 10.52
C ASN A 34 15.99 -3.13 9.87
N LEU A 35 15.00 -2.58 9.16
CA LEU A 35 15.13 -1.25 8.57
C LEU A 35 14.96 -0.15 9.62
N PRO A 36 15.72 0.96 9.54
CA PRO A 36 15.52 2.11 10.40
C PRO A 36 14.12 2.68 10.19
N ARG A 37 13.46 3.05 11.29
CA ARG A 37 12.12 3.64 11.29
C ARG A 37 12.20 5.08 11.76
N ILE A 38 11.66 5.98 10.96
CA ILE A 38 11.50 7.39 11.28
C ILE A 38 10.04 7.57 11.68
N GLU A 39 9.80 8.00 12.91
CA GLU A 39 8.45 8.27 13.41
C GLU A 39 8.01 9.68 13.06
N ILE A 40 6.87 9.79 12.38
CA ILE A 40 6.24 11.05 12.00
C ILE A 40 4.89 11.10 12.71
N SER A 41 4.78 11.95 13.72
CA SER A 41 3.54 12.12 14.48
C SER A 41 2.69 13.21 13.83
N HIS A 42 1.43 12.88 13.57
CA HIS A 42 0.42 13.83 13.09
C HIS A 42 -0.59 14.07 14.20
N GLU A 43 -0.55 15.26 14.76
CA GLU A 43 -1.49 15.69 15.79
C GLU A 43 -2.52 16.65 15.20
N PRO A 44 -3.75 16.73 15.76
CA PRO A 44 -4.73 17.72 15.35
C PRO A 44 -4.29 19.13 15.77
N ASP A 45 -4.67 20.15 15.01
CA ASP A 45 -4.34 21.55 15.26
C ASP A 45 -4.78 22.05 16.63
N SER A 46 -5.81 21.43 17.22
CA SER A 46 -6.29 21.73 18.55
C SER A 46 -6.71 20.47 19.29
N THR A 47 -6.30 20.36 20.54
CA THR A 47 -6.75 19.33 21.48
C THR A 47 -7.92 19.78 22.36
N THR A 48 -8.54 20.94 22.01
CA THR A 48 -9.72 21.47 22.70
C THR A 48 -10.95 21.24 21.84
N CYS A 49 -11.99 20.64 22.41
CA CYS A 49 -13.28 20.44 21.76
C CYS A 49 -14.03 21.78 21.62
N ALA A 50 -14.93 21.88 20.66
CA ALA A 50 -15.84 23.04 20.49
C ALA A 50 -16.68 23.33 21.74
N CYS A 51 -16.90 22.35 22.62
CA CYS A 51 -17.57 22.52 23.93
C CYS A 51 -16.66 23.05 25.04
N GLY A 52 -15.40 23.43 24.74
CA GLY A 52 -14.42 23.95 25.70
C GLY A 52 -13.69 22.89 26.56
N CYS A 53 -13.97 21.59 26.35
CA CYS A 53 -13.34 20.52 27.10
C CYS A 53 -12.03 20.07 26.42
N GLN A 54 -11.05 19.64 27.21
CA GLN A 54 -9.85 18.98 26.72
C GLN A 54 -10.18 17.60 26.16
N LEU A 55 -9.64 17.29 24.98
CA LEU A 55 -9.75 15.99 24.35
C LEU A 55 -8.79 14.99 25.03
N LYS A 56 -9.23 13.74 25.18
CA LYS A 56 -8.41 12.65 25.66
C LYS A 56 -7.98 11.78 24.48
N ARG A 57 -6.67 11.46 24.43
CA ARG A 57 -6.15 10.49 23.46
C ARG A 57 -6.67 9.10 23.80
N ILE A 58 -7.40 8.47 22.89
CA ILE A 58 -8.04 7.14 23.08
C ILE A 58 -7.34 6.05 22.28
N GLY A 59 -6.41 6.41 21.39
CA GLY A 59 -5.67 5.47 20.56
C GLY A 59 -4.88 6.18 19.49
N GLU A 60 -4.30 5.40 18.60
CA GLU A 60 -3.55 5.88 17.45
C GLU A 60 -3.76 4.96 16.24
N ASP A 61 -3.69 5.52 15.05
CA ASP A 61 -3.54 4.77 13.81
C ASP A 61 -2.10 4.87 13.37
N VAL A 62 -1.47 3.73 13.09
CA VAL A 62 -0.09 3.64 12.62
C VAL A 62 -0.10 3.13 11.19
N ALA A 63 0.54 3.88 10.29
CA ALA A 63 0.79 3.46 8.92
C ALA A 63 2.29 3.53 8.64
N GLU A 64 2.83 2.47 8.05
CA GLU A 64 4.25 2.42 7.67
C GLU A 64 4.39 2.61 6.16
N LYS A 65 5.31 3.46 5.75
CA LYS A 65 5.72 3.69 4.36
C LYS A 65 7.20 3.41 4.19
N LEU A 66 7.55 2.86 3.05
CA LEU A 66 8.95 2.58 2.71
C LEU A 66 9.50 3.78 1.95
N ASP A 67 10.54 4.39 2.50
CA ASP A 67 11.33 5.43 1.86
C ASP A 67 12.65 4.89 1.34
N TYR A 68 13.21 5.56 0.33
CA TYR A 68 14.49 5.23 -0.25
C TYR A 68 15.29 6.51 -0.51
N GLN A 69 16.40 6.64 0.20
CA GLN A 69 17.48 7.55 -0.17
C GLN A 69 18.54 6.72 -0.90
N PRO A 70 19.25 7.24 -1.94
CA PRO A 70 20.18 6.44 -2.71
C PRO A 70 21.12 5.59 -1.83
N GLY A 71 20.96 4.26 -1.92
CA GLY A 71 21.72 3.29 -1.14
C GLY A 71 21.14 2.91 0.23
N VAL A 72 20.10 3.57 0.73
CA VAL A 72 19.53 3.29 2.05
C VAL A 72 18.01 3.23 2.00
N PHE A 73 17.44 2.11 2.46
CA PHE A 73 16.00 2.02 2.71
C PHE A 73 15.69 2.45 4.14
N SER A 74 14.65 3.24 4.30
CA SER A 74 14.06 3.58 5.59
C SER A 74 12.54 3.37 5.57
N VAL A 75 11.95 3.27 6.74
CA VAL A 75 10.49 3.16 6.87
C VAL A 75 9.99 4.40 7.59
N GLU A 76 9.14 5.17 6.91
CA GLU A 76 8.37 6.24 7.54
C GLU A 76 7.15 5.63 8.23
N ARG A 77 7.08 5.82 9.53
CA ARG A 77 5.98 5.35 10.38
C ARG A 77 5.08 6.53 10.72
N HIS A 78 4.00 6.68 9.98
CA HIS A 78 3.03 7.75 10.20
C HIS A 78 2.08 7.38 11.34
N ILE A 79 2.12 8.14 12.42
CA ILE A 79 1.32 7.92 13.63
C ILE A 79 0.28 9.05 13.72
N ARG A 80 -1.00 8.69 13.75
CA ARG A 80 -2.10 9.65 13.90
C ARG A 80 -2.86 9.33 15.17
N GLY A 81 -2.72 10.19 16.17
CA GLY A 81 -3.45 10.07 17.43
C GLY A 81 -4.96 10.23 17.22
N LYS A 82 -5.75 9.44 17.95
CA LYS A 82 -7.21 9.56 18.03
C LYS A 82 -7.55 10.24 19.34
N TRP A 83 -8.31 11.33 19.26
CA TRP A 83 -8.67 12.15 20.40
C TRP A 83 -10.20 12.18 20.56
N ALA A 84 -10.69 11.94 21.77
CA ALA A 84 -12.11 11.97 22.06
C ALA A 84 -12.43 12.94 23.19
N CYS A 85 -13.57 13.61 23.09
CA CYS A 85 -14.13 14.42 24.14
C CYS A 85 -15.02 13.56 25.04
N ALA A 86 -14.72 13.50 26.35
CA ALA A 86 -15.52 12.73 27.31
C ALA A 86 -16.92 13.30 27.54
N LYS A 87 -17.18 14.57 27.18
CA LYS A 87 -18.46 15.26 27.43
C LYS A 87 -19.43 15.19 26.24
N CYS A 88 -18.92 15.38 25.01
CA CYS A 88 -19.76 15.42 23.80
C CYS A 88 -19.44 14.26 22.83
N GLU A 89 -18.57 13.32 23.21
CA GLU A 89 -18.20 12.13 22.44
C GLU A 89 -17.64 12.43 21.02
N THR A 90 -17.29 13.68 20.75
CA THR A 90 -16.71 14.08 19.46
C THR A 90 -15.33 13.46 19.30
N LEU A 91 -15.09 12.80 18.15
CA LEU A 91 -13.82 12.23 17.76
C LEU A 91 -13.07 13.20 16.84
N ILE A 92 -11.80 13.47 17.14
CA ILE A 92 -10.90 14.29 16.31
C ILE A 92 -9.65 13.48 16.01
N GLN A 93 -9.23 13.51 14.74
CA GLN A 93 -8.00 12.88 14.27
C GLN A 93 -7.40 13.75 13.16
N ALA A 94 -6.06 13.82 13.08
CA ALA A 94 -5.40 14.50 11.99
C ALA A 94 -5.80 13.92 10.62
N PRO A 95 -5.96 14.73 9.57
CA PRO A 95 -6.28 14.26 8.24
C PRO A 95 -5.18 13.34 7.70
N VAL A 96 -5.52 12.50 6.74
CA VAL A 96 -4.54 11.70 5.99
C VAL A 96 -3.93 12.60 4.94
N GLU A 97 -2.60 12.68 4.90
CA GLU A 97 -1.91 13.36 3.81
C GLU A 97 -2.16 12.65 2.48
N ALA A 98 -2.22 13.43 1.40
CA ALA A 98 -2.36 12.88 0.06
C ALA A 98 -1.17 11.97 -0.28
N HIS A 99 -1.45 10.80 -0.81
CA HIS A 99 -0.44 9.85 -1.24
C HIS A 99 -0.27 9.92 -2.75
N SER A 100 0.97 9.81 -3.23
CA SER A 100 1.24 9.74 -4.67
C SER A 100 0.58 8.51 -5.32
N ILE A 101 0.45 7.42 -4.58
CA ILE A 101 -0.33 6.24 -4.98
C ILE A 101 -1.30 5.92 -3.84
N ASP A 102 -2.59 5.89 -4.14
CA ASP A 102 -3.62 5.62 -3.13
C ASP A 102 -3.39 4.26 -2.46
N LYS A 103 -3.42 4.27 -1.11
CA LYS A 103 -3.10 3.09 -0.27
C LYS A 103 -1.74 2.43 -0.56
N GLY A 104 -0.85 3.13 -1.26
CA GLY A 104 0.51 2.67 -1.56
C GLY A 104 1.43 2.68 -0.34
N ILE A 105 2.46 1.83 -0.38
CA ILE A 105 3.53 1.81 0.62
C ILE A 105 4.73 2.69 0.24
N PRO A 106 4.98 3.04 -1.07
CA PRO A 106 6.14 3.85 -1.42
C PRO A 106 5.93 5.31 -1.05
N THR A 107 6.99 5.95 -0.60
CA THR A 107 7.08 7.41 -0.53
C THR A 107 7.31 7.99 -1.92
N ALA A 108 7.14 9.31 -2.07
CA ALA A 108 7.49 10.00 -3.31
C ALA A 108 8.97 9.81 -3.69
N GLY A 109 9.87 9.74 -2.68
CA GLY A 109 11.31 9.50 -2.90
C GLY A 109 11.59 8.14 -3.52
N LEU A 110 10.96 7.07 -3.02
CA LEU A 110 11.11 5.73 -3.59
C LEU A 110 10.55 5.66 -5.02
N LEU A 111 9.40 6.30 -5.27
CA LEU A 111 8.81 6.36 -6.61
C LEU A 111 9.72 7.10 -7.60
N ALA A 112 10.25 8.25 -7.20
CA ALA A 112 11.20 9.01 -8.01
C ALA A 112 12.44 8.18 -8.37
N GLN A 113 13.01 7.47 -7.39
CA GLN A 113 14.16 6.59 -7.63
C GLN A 113 13.84 5.49 -8.66
N VAL A 114 12.67 4.84 -8.55
CA VAL A 114 12.26 3.79 -9.50
C VAL A 114 12.10 4.36 -10.92
N LEU A 115 11.51 5.55 -11.04
CA LEU A 115 11.29 6.22 -12.32
C LEU A 115 12.61 6.67 -12.95
N VAL A 116 13.47 7.36 -12.21
CA VAL A 116 14.80 7.82 -12.68
C VAL A 116 15.62 6.62 -13.11
N ALA A 117 15.75 5.60 -12.27
CA ALA A 117 16.49 4.39 -12.60
C ALA A 117 15.94 3.70 -13.86
N LYS A 118 14.63 3.68 -14.08
CA LYS A 118 14.03 3.05 -15.26
C LYS A 118 14.22 3.88 -16.53
N PHE A 119 13.98 5.18 -16.49
CA PHE A 119 13.85 6.01 -17.67
C PHE A 119 15.11 6.83 -17.98
N ALA A 120 15.81 7.33 -16.95
CA ALA A 120 17.06 8.06 -17.13
C ALA A 120 18.28 7.14 -17.19
N ASP A 121 18.36 6.16 -16.28
CA ASP A 121 19.50 5.24 -16.19
C ASP A 121 19.30 3.95 -17.00
N HIS A 122 18.19 3.81 -17.71
CA HIS A 122 17.81 2.64 -18.51
C HIS A 122 17.90 1.31 -17.76
N LEU A 123 17.64 1.33 -16.42
CA LEU A 123 17.73 0.15 -15.57
C LEU A 123 16.39 -0.62 -15.57
N PRO A 124 16.33 -1.84 -16.14
CA PRO A 124 15.10 -2.61 -16.19
C PRO A 124 14.58 -2.96 -14.79
N LEU A 125 13.27 -3.08 -14.64
CA LEU A 125 12.63 -3.36 -13.32
C LEU A 125 13.12 -4.65 -12.67
N TYR A 126 13.46 -5.69 -13.46
CA TYR A 126 14.01 -6.94 -12.90
C TYR A 126 15.39 -6.74 -12.26
N ARG A 127 16.20 -5.79 -12.74
CA ARG A 127 17.47 -5.44 -12.11
C ARG A 127 17.25 -4.62 -10.85
N GLN A 128 16.29 -3.69 -10.87
CA GLN A 128 15.92 -2.94 -9.67
C GLN A 128 15.40 -3.88 -8.57
N GLU A 129 14.55 -4.87 -8.90
CA GLU A 129 14.12 -5.92 -7.99
C GLU A 129 15.31 -6.65 -7.36
N ALA A 130 16.29 -7.03 -8.17
CA ALA A 130 17.49 -7.71 -7.66
C ALA A 130 18.38 -6.80 -6.79
N ILE A 131 18.48 -5.49 -7.11
CA ILE A 131 19.21 -4.50 -6.31
C ILE A 131 18.53 -4.32 -4.96
N PHE A 132 17.21 -4.13 -4.93
CA PHE A 132 16.43 -3.98 -3.71
C PHE A 132 16.47 -5.24 -2.85
N GLY A 133 16.40 -6.42 -3.47
CA GLY A 133 16.56 -7.70 -2.78
C GLY A 133 17.90 -7.85 -2.06
N ARG A 134 19.00 -7.37 -2.66
CA ARG A 134 20.32 -7.35 -1.99
C ARG A 134 20.39 -6.39 -0.81
N ALA A 135 19.59 -5.32 -0.87
CA ALA A 135 19.44 -4.39 0.25
C ALA A 135 18.44 -4.87 1.33
N GLY A 136 17.94 -6.11 1.22
CA GLY A 136 17.03 -6.72 2.19
C GLY A 136 15.55 -6.38 1.99
N VAL A 137 15.19 -5.74 0.87
CA VAL A 137 13.80 -5.33 0.59
C VAL A 137 13.30 -6.04 -0.66
N ALA A 138 12.39 -6.99 -0.49
CA ALA A 138 11.80 -7.75 -1.59
C ALA A 138 10.58 -6.99 -2.17
N ILE A 139 10.76 -6.36 -3.32
CA ILE A 139 9.68 -5.70 -4.07
C ILE A 139 9.57 -6.39 -5.44
N PRO A 140 8.51 -7.14 -5.71
CA PRO A 140 8.33 -7.82 -6.99
C PRO A 140 8.29 -6.84 -8.16
N ARG A 141 8.86 -7.22 -9.30
CA ARG A 141 8.83 -6.41 -10.54
C ARG A 141 7.42 -6.04 -11.00
N SER A 142 6.41 -6.87 -10.69
CA SER A 142 5.01 -6.57 -10.95
C SER A 142 4.52 -5.35 -10.16
N THR A 143 4.93 -5.25 -8.90
CA THR A 143 4.64 -4.10 -8.03
C THR A 143 5.35 -2.83 -8.55
N LEU A 144 6.64 -2.94 -8.91
CA LEU A 144 7.37 -1.83 -9.51
C LEU A 144 6.72 -1.36 -10.82
N GLY A 145 6.25 -2.30 -11.65
CA GLY A 145 5.52 -2.01 -12.89
C GLY A 145 4.19 -1.29 -12.63
N ALA A 146 3.44 -1.71 -11.63
CA ALA A 146 2.20 -1.05 -11.22
C ALA A 146 2.46 0.38 -10.72
N TRP A 147 3.52 0.62 -9.96
CA TRP A 147 3.91 1.98 -9.52
C TRP A 147 4.28 2.88 -10.69
N VAL A 148 5.08 2.36 -11.63
CA VAL A 148 5.44 3.11 -12.85
C VAL A 148 4.18 3.48 -13.65
N GLY A 149 3.24 2.53 -13.83
CA GLY A 149 1.97 2.79 -14.51
C GLY A 149 1.12 3.85 -13.79
N SER A 150 1.01 3.78 -12.45
CA SER A 150 0.26 4.76 -11.67
C SER A 150 0.86 6.16 -11.75
N CYS A 151 2.19 6.27 -11.69
CA CYS A 151 2.87 7.55 -11.84
C CYS A 151 2.70 8.13 -13.26
N GLY A 152 2.76 7.28 -14.30
CA GLY A 152 2.60 7.72 -15.69
C GLY A 152 1.21 8.26 -16.05
N VAL A 153 0.20 7.96 -15.23
CA VAL A 153 -1.15 8.56 -15.39
C VAL A 153 -1.25 9.94 -14.72
N GLN A 154 -0.36 10.24 -13.77
CA GLN A 154 -0.38 11.48 -13.01
C GLN A 154 0.58 12.56 -13.57
N LEU A 155 1.50 12.16 -14.47
CA LEU A 155 2.44 13.04 -15.17
C LEU A 155 1.90 13.45 -16.54
#